data_f4438347749ae4ee2499d2d550f51193
#
_entry.id   f4438347749ae4ee2499d2d550f51193
#
_cell.length_a   1.000
_cell.length_b   1.000
_cell.length_c   1.000
_cell.angle_alpha   90.00
_cell.angle_beta   90.00
_cell.angle_gamma   90.00
#
_symmetry.space_group_name_H-M   'P 1'
#
loop_
_entity.id
_entity.type
_entity.pdbx_description
1 polymer ?
#
loop_
_entity_poly.entity_id
_entity_poly.type
_entity_poly.pdbx_seq_one_letter_code
_entity_poly.pdbx_strand_id
1 'polypeptide(L)'
;MANTASTKSTRSKKAHARHAAAAAKNAPHVEAPAPSSDLPERVWLIGVVMIFVIAAALRMYDLNLVPLHHDEGVNGNFLMRLVREGAYTYDPENYHGPTLYYFAAFWPWVMRALFGKASMENYGLTTVAIRMVPVLFGLGTIGLIFTLRRWLGTIATLTAALLLAISPGAVYLSRYFIHETQFVFFTFAIVVSCLYLYEHRNPFCLIPAAASGALLFATKETAFISVGVLIIALAVTFVYLRLVRGKVRPPKAKGRPQPEVWSLGDFVNELGGPVMVSLCAVLAAITFAGLYYLFYTSFTLNPKGLSDSFQTFAVWKKTSSVAHVHPIYTYIRWLLQREGALLVLGAFGALFVVLKPTNAFALFAALWAFGLTAAYSLIGYKTPWLMLNFVVPLALIAGYAVQAIFELEARQWRVTGVVLIVALSFTAYQSIDLNFINYDNDDTRYVYVYAHTKRGMLDLVKEVDRIGKERTGGQTGITIVSPDYWPLPWYLRNYSRVGYYGRMAPSTEPMIIANSTQQPEVEANFRDMYQQVRSKEGDGAFELRPGVRLLLYERRKDLFPTEAPPSIKR
;
A
#
# COMPACT_ATOMS: atom_id res chain seq x y z
N MET A 1 -52.13 39.81 -39.96
CA MET A 1 -51.35 38.64 -40.44
C MET A 1 -50.08 38.49 -39.62
N ALA A 2 -50.14 38.07 -38.37
CA ALA A 2 -48.96 37.83 -37.54
C ALA A 2 -49.26 36.86 -36.35
N ASN A 3 -49.75 35.63 -36.62
CA ASN A 3 -49.99 34.66 -35.56
C ASN A 3 -49.84 33.17 -35.96
N THR A 4 -49.22 32.87 -37.13
CA THR A 4 -49.07 31.51 -37.60
C THR A 4 -47.61 30.97 -37.62
N ALA A 5 -46.62 31.81 -37.32
CA ALA A 5 -45.18 31.40 -37.32
C ALA A 5 -44.68 30.85 -35.96
N SER A 6 -45.32 31.21 -34.83
CA SER A 6 -44.85 30.80 -33.48
C SER A 6 -45.23 29.36 -33.13
N THR A 7 -46.32 28.80 -33.67
CA THR A 7 -46.85 27.45 -33.35
C THR A 7 -46.13 26.33 -34.10
N LYS A 8 -45.45 26.59 -35.23
CA LYS A 8 -44.65 25.57 -35.95
C LYS A 8 -43.28 25.29 -35.30
N SER A 9 -42.63 26.31 -34.69
CA SER A 9 -41.34 26.16 -34.02
C SER A 9 -41.39 25.32 -32.72
N THR A 10 -42.47 25.50 -31.93
CA THR A 10 -42.69 24.76 -30.70
C THR A 10 -43.11 23.30 -30.91
N ARG A 11 -43.84 23.02 -31.98
CA ARG A 11 -44.18 21.64 -32.34
C ARG A 11 -42.97 20.84 -32.85
N SER A 12 -42.08 21.45 -33.64
CA SER A 12 -40.84 20.80 -34.09
C SER A 12 -39.88 20.50 -32.94
N LYS A 13 -39.70 21.41 -31.99
CA LYS A 13 -38.86 21.15 -30.81
C LYS A 13 -39.41 20.07 -29.87
N LYS A 14 -40.76 19.99 -29.71
CA LYS A 14 -41.40 18.89 -28.95
C LYS A 14 -41.33 17.54 -29.66
N ALA A 15 -41.38 17.51 -31.00
CA ALA A 15 -41.22 16.28 -31.78
C ALA A 15 -39.76 15.77 -31.72
N HIS A 16 -38.76 16.67 -31.83
CA HIS A 16 -37.35 16.30 -31.65
C HIS A 16 -37.04 15.81 -30.22
N ALA A 17 -37.59 16.46 -29.18
CA ALA A 17 -37.43 15.98 -27.80
C ALA A 17 -38.09 14.62 -27.53
N ARG A 18 -39.24 14.35 -28.15
CA ARG A 18 -39.89 13.02 -28.08
C ARG A 18 -39.13 11.94 -28.87
N HIS A 19 -38.58 12.25 -30.04
CA HIS A 19 -37.71 11.34 -30.77
C HIS A 19 -36.38 11.07 -30.04
N ALA A 20 -35.78 12.07 -29.42
CA ALA A 20 -34.58 11.90 -28.60
C ALA A 20 -34.87 11.06 -27.32
N ALA A 21 -36.00 11.28 -26.67
CA ALA A 21 -36.43 10.47 -25.51
C ALA A 21 -36.82 9.03 -25.87
N ALA A 22 -37.39 8.79 -27.07
CA ALA A 22 -37.67 7.47 -27.57
C ALA A 22 -36.42 6.74 -28.03
N ALA A 23 -35.45 7.43 -28.63
CA ALA A 23 -34.14 6.88 -28.99
C ALA A 23 -33.31 6.53 -27.74
N ALA A 24 -33.39 7.34 -26.68
CA ALA A 24 -32.73 7.05 -25.39
C ALA A 24 -33.35 5.84 -24.66
N LYS A 25 -34.66 5.54 -24.86
CA LYS A 25 -35.29 4.32 -24.34
C LYS A 25 -34.99 3.07 -25.14
N ASN A 26 -34.61 3.19 -26.41
CA ASN A 26 -34.33 2.08 -27.31
C ASN A 26 -32.83 1.95 -27.65
N ALA A 27 -31.95 2.70 -27.02
CA ALA A 27 -30.53 2.42 -27.07
C ALA A 27 -30.34 0.98 -26.55
N PRO A 28 -29.75 0.05 -27.32
CA PRO A 28 -29.41 -1.24 -26.78
C PRO A 28 -28.42 -0.96 -25.62
N HIS A 29 -28.92 -1.09 -24.39
CA HIS A 29 -28.03 -1.36 -23.30
C HIS A 29 -27.17 -2.53 -23.78
N VAL A 30 -25.88 -2.31 -24.03
CA VAL A 30 -24.92 -3.39 -24.03
C VAL A 30 -24.91 -3.83 -22.57
N GLU A 31 -25.89 -4.64 -22.20
CA GLU A 31 -25.82 -5.42 -20.98
C GLU A 31 -24.47 -6.12 -21.06
N ALA A 32 -23.55 -5.72 -20.20
CA ALA A 32 -22.44 -6.60 -19.88
C ALA A 32 -23.09 -7.97 -19.66
N PRO A 33 -22.59 -9.06 -20.26
CA PRO A 33 -23.21 -10.36 -20.14
C PRO A 33 -23.51 -10.56 -18.66
N ALA A 34 -24.80 -10.74 -18.35
CA ALA A 34 -25.23 -11.00 -16.99
C ALA A 34 -24.27 -12.04 -16.44
N PRO A 35 -23.65 -11.84 -15.26
CA PRO A 35 -22.69 -12.79 -14.75
C PRO A 35 -23.41 -14.12 -14.78
N SER A 36 -22.93 -15.06 -15.58
CA SER A 36 -23.36 -16.43 -15.45
C SER A 36 -23.12 -16.71 -13.98
N SER A 37 -24.17 -16.85 -13.18
CA SER A 37 -24.05 -17.09 -11.75
C SER A 37 -23.48 -18.50 -11.60
N ASP A 38 -22.15 -18.60 -11.73
CA ASP A 38 -21.43 -19.86 -11.62
C ASP A 38 -21.62 -20.48 -10.23
N LEU A 39 -22.00 -19.64 -9.26
CA LEU A 39 -22.27 -20.01 -7.89
C LEU A 39 -23.56 -19.34 -7.38
N PRO A 40 -24.32 -20.01 -6.50
CA PRO A 40 -25.47 -19.41 -5.82
C PRO A 40 -25.09 -18.15 -5.05
N GLU A 41 -25.97 -17.14 -5.00
CA GLU A 41 -25.70 -15.88 -4.32
C GLU A 41 -25.32 -16.04 -2.83
N ARG A 42 -25.93 -17.04 -2.17
CA ARG A 42 -25.56 -17.39 -0.78
C ARG A 42 -24.10 -17.82 -0.66
N VAL A 43 -23.61 -18.62 -1.61
CA VAL A 43 -22.20 -19.06 -1.64
C VAL A 43 -21.27 -17.88 -1.89
N TRP A 44 -21.66 -16.94 -2.75
CA TRP A 44 -20.94 -15.68 -2.95
C TRP A 44 -20.82 -14.90 -1.64
N LEU A 45 -21.93 -14.62 -0.96
CA LEU A 45 -21.94 -13.84 0.27
C LEU A 45 -21.15 -14.51 1.39
N ILE A 46 -21.31 -15.83 1.57
CA ILE A 46 -20.51 -16.59 2.55
C ILE A 46 -19.03 -16.50 2.20
N GLY A 47 -18.66 -16.67 0.91
CA GLY A 47 -17.27 -16.53 0.45
C GLY A 47 -16.68 -15.16 0.75
N VAL A 48 -17.40 -14.07 0.46
CA VAL A 48 -16.98 -12.70 0.77
C VAL A 48 -16.73 -12.53 2.25
N VAL A 49 -17.67 -12.93 3.11
CA VAL A 49 -17.53 -12.79 4.57
C VAL A 49 -16.35 -13.61 5.10
N MET A 50 -16.24 -14.88 4.68
CA MET A 50 -15.16 -15.77 5.12
C MET A 50 -13.78 -15.26 4.70
N ILE A 51 -13.64 -14.82 3.47
CA ILE A 51 -12.37 -14.25 2.97
C ILE A 51 -12.01 -12.99 3.75
N PHE A 52 -12.98 -12.11 4.01
CA PHE A 52 -12.75 -10.88 4.75
C PHE A 52 -12.34 -11.17 6.22
N VAL A 53 -12.97 -12.15 6.86
CA VAL A 53 -12.61 -12.60 8.22
C VAL A 53 -11.20 -13.19 8.24
N ILE A 54 -10.84 -14.06 7.30
CA ILE A 54 -9.50 -14.62 7.18
C ILE A 54 -8.48 -13.50 6.97
N ALA A 55 -8.76 -12.58 6.06
CA ALA A 55 -7.88 -11.45 5.76
C ALA A 55 -7.65 -10.55 6.99
N ALA A 56 -8.72 -10.26 7.74
CA ALA A 56 -8.64 -9.48 8.97
C ALA A 56 -7.86 -10.23 10.07
N ALA A 57 -8.16 -11.51 10.28
CA ALA A 57 -7.46 -12.33 11.28
C ALA A 57 -5.95 -12.36 11.03
N LEU A 58 -5.51 -12.66 9.80
CA LEU A 58 -4.08 -12.71 9.47
C LEU A 58 -3.37 -11.36 9.60
N ARG A 59 -4.07 -10.25 9.34
CA ARG A 59 -3.47 -8.91 9.39
C ARG A 59 -3.47 -8.28 10.77
N MET A 60 -4.46 -8.62 11.60
CA MET A 60 -4.64 -8.00 12.93
C MET A 60 -4.06 -8.84 14.08
N TYR A 61 -3.82 -10.13 13.87
CA TYR A 61 -3.29 -11.00 14.91
C TYR A 61 -1.89 -10.56 15.34
N ASP A 62 -1.70 -10.28 16.62
CA ASP A 62 -0.44 -9.88 17.27
C ASP A 62 0.42 -8.91 16.44
N LEU A 63 -0.05 -7.67 16.30
CA LEU A 63 0.69 -6.60 15.59
C LEU A 63 1.99 -6.18 16.32
N ASN A 64 2.23 -6.65 17.54
CA ASN A 64 3.47 -6.41 18.28
C ASN A 64 4.50 -7.56 18.13
N LEU A 65 4.17 -8.64 17.42
CA LEU A 65 5.03 -9.81 17.29
C LEU A 65 6.44 -9.45 16.79
N VAL A 66 6.51 -8.63 15.74
CA VAL A 66 7.76 -8.17 15.14
C VAL A 66 8.09 -6.77 15.65
N PRO A 67 9.33 -6.49 16.13
CA PRO A 67 9.76 -5.13 16.45
C PRO A 67 9.61 -4.20 15.23
N LEU A 68 9.54 -2.87 15.46
CA LEU A 68 9.52 -1.95 14.34
C LEU A 68 10.80 -2.06 13.52
N HIS A 69 10.64 -2.08 12.21
CA HIS A 69 11.74 -1.97 11.26
C HIS A 69 12.35 -0.54 11.29
N HIS A 70 13.54 -0.40 10.71
CA HIS A 70 14.18 0.91 10.50
C HIS A 70 13.20 1.94 9.90
N ASP A 71 12.59 1.60 8.76
CA ASP A 71 11.67 2.50 8.04
C ASP A 71 10.40 2.82 8.84
N GLU A 72 9.87 1.84 9.59
CA GLU A 72 8.75 2.10 10.50
C GLU A 72 9.13 3.08 11.61
N GLY A 73 10.37 2.98 12.13
CA GLY A 73 10.90 3.91 13.13
C GLY A 73 11.01 5.33 12.58
N VAL A 74 11.53 5.48 11.36
CA VAL A 74 11.62 6.78 10.66
C VAL A 74 10.22 7.35 10.42
N ASN A 75 9.31 6.55 9.87
CA ASN A 75 7.92 6.96 9.64
C ASN A 75 7.21 7.32 10.96
N GLY A 76 7.46 6.55 12.03
CA GLY A 76 6.95 6.83 13.37
C GLY A 76 7.46 8.17 13.93
N ASN A 77 8.71 8.54 13.64
CA ASN A 77 9.27 9.83 14.05
C ASN A 77 8.59 11.01 13.34
N PHE A 78 8.33 10.91 12.04
CA PHE A 78 7.56 11.92 11.30
C PHE A 78 6.13 12.03 11.83
N LEU A 79 5.49 10.90 12.11
CA LEU A 79 4.16 10.89 12.72
C LEU A 79 4.14 11.56 14.10
N MET A 80 5.13 11.27 14.95
CA MET A 80 5.23 11.89 16.28
C MET A 80 5.34 13.41 16.20
N ARG A 81 6.17 13.93 15.29
CA ARG A 81 6.26 15.37 15.04
C ARG A 81 4.92 15.95 14.61
N LEU A 82 4.28 15.36 13.59
CA LEU A 82 2.97 15.80 13.12
C LEU A 82 1.94 15.86 14.27
N VAL A 83 1.87 14.81 15.09
CA VAL A 83 0.87 14.69 16.16
C VAL A 83 1.13 15.63 17.33
N ARG A 84 2.40 15.81 17.70
CA ARG A 84 2.82 16.65 18.84
C ARG A 84 2.93 18.14 18.49
N GLU A 85 3.43 18.46 17.30
CA GLU A 85 3.68 19.82 16.83
C GLU A 85 2.51 20.38 16.00
N GLY A 86 1.64 19.54 15.46
CA GLY A 86 0.46 19.91 14.69
C GLY A 86 0.72 20.21 13.22
N ALA A 87 1.98 20.19 12.77
CA ALA A 87 2.35 20.41 11.37
C ALA A 87 3.41 19.39 10.91
N TYR A 88 3.32 19.01 9.64
CA TYR A 88 4.32 18.17 9.00
C TYR A 88 5.17 18.99 8.05
N THR A 89 6.47 18.94 8.22
CA THR A 89 7.43 19.53 7.28
C THR A 89 7.89 18.44 6.33
N TYR A 90 7.48 18.56 5.06
CA TYR A 90 7.90 17.62 4.04
C TYR A 90 9.41 17.69 3.82
N ASP A 91 10.04 16.52 3.78
CA ASP A 91 11.48 16.36 3.59
C ASP A 91 11.75 15.63 2.26
N PRO A 92 12.28 16.32 1.24
CA PRO A 92 12.60 15.70 -0.05
C PRO A 92 13.64 14.58 0.03
N GLU A 93 14.51 14.58 1.04
CA GLU A 93 15.53 13.53 1.22
C GLU A 93 14.90 12.21 1.67
N ASN A 94 13.77 12.27 2.39
CA ASN A 94 12.98 11.11 2.73
C ASN A 94 12.11 10.62 1.57
N TYR A 95 11.94 11.40 0.54
CA TYR A 95 11.22 11.26 -0.74
C TYR A 95 9.85 10.59 -0.73
N HIS A 96 9.39 9.99 0.34
CA HIS A 96 8.02 9.46 0.44
C HIS A 96 7.04 10.57 0.82
N GLY A 97 5.82 10.48 0.27
CA GLY A 97 4.79 11.48 0.50
C GLY A 97 4.13 11.41 1.89
N PRO A 98 3.36 12.42 2.26
CA PRO A 98 2.84 12.61 3.62
C PRO A 98 1.60 11.78 3.98
N THR A 99 0.97 11.07 3.04
CA THR A 99 -0.33 10.41 3.28
C THR A 99 -0.30 9.43 4.45
N LEU A 100 0.77 8.63 4.59
CA LEU A 100 0.89 7.65 5.66
C LEU A 100 0.76 8.31 7.03
N TYR A 101 1.41 9.44 7.22
CA TYR A 101 1.42 10.16 8.50
C TYR A 101 0.07 10.78 8.81
N TYR A 102 -0.63 11.38 7.84
CA TYR A 102 -1.95 11.97 8.05
C TYR A 102 -3.01 10.93 8.34
N PHE A 103 -3.02 9.81 7.63
CA PHE A 103 -3.94 8.71 7.96
C PHE A 103 -3.64 8.10 9.34
N ALA A 104 -2.36 8.01 9.71
CA ALA A 104 -1.99 7.53 11.04
C ALA A 104 -2.29 8.54 12.16
N ALA A 105 -2.20 9.84 11.89
CA ALA A 105 -2.49 10.89 12.86
C ALA A 105 -3.97 10.99 13.24
N PHE A 106 -4.86 10.45 12.41
CA PHE A 106 -6.31 10.48 12.66
C PHE A 106 -6.66 9.90 14.03
N TRP A 107 -6.14 8.70 14.35
CA TRP A 107 -6.46 8.04 15.61
C TRP A 107 -5.90 8.77 16.85
N PRO A 108 -4.61 9.16 16.93
CA PRO A 108 -4.09 10.02 18.00
C PRO A 108 -4.90 11.31 18.19
N TRP A 109 -5.31 11.97 17.11
CA TRP A 109 -6.10 13.20 17.21
C TRP A 109 -7.51 12.96 17.77
N VAL A 110 -8.15 11.84 17.39
CA VAL A 110 -9.42 11.43 17.99
C VAL A 110 -9.25 11.14 19.48
N MET A 111 -8.22 10.40 19.88
CA MET A 111 -7.92 10.14 21.30
C MET A 111 -7.69 11.45 22.07
N ARG A 112 -6.94 12.39 21.49
CA ARG A 112 -6.73 13.71 22.09
C ARG A 112 -8.02 14.50 22.25
N ALA A 113 -8.85 14.52 21.22
CA ALA A 113 -10.11 15.28 21.21
C ALA A 113 -11.13 14.74 22.22
N LEU A 114 -11.22 13.40 22.37
CA LEU A 114 -12.22 12.76 23.24
C LEU A 114 -11.73 12.58 24.68
N PHE A 115 -10.45 12.30 24.90
CA PHE A 115 -9.91 11.83 26.18
C PHE A 115 -8.66 12.60 26.65
N GLY A 116 -8.22 13.61 25.89
CA GLY A 116 -7.12 14.47 26.25
C GLY A 116 -5.72 13.96 25.84
N LYS A 117 -4.69 14.76 26.16
CA LYS A 117 -3.32 14.54 25.69
C LYS A 117 -2.70 13.20 26.15
N ALA A 118 -2.98 12.78 27.38
CA ALA A 118 -2.46 11.51 27.90
C ALA A 118 -2.96 10.31 27.10
N SER A 119 -4.23 10.31 26.68
CA SER A 119 -4.80 9.25 25.84
C SER A 119 -4.20 9.24 24.44
N MET A 120 -3.87 10.40 23.87
CA MET A 120 -3.16 10.49 22.61
C MET A 120 -1.81 9.75 22.68
N GLU A 121 -1.02 9.98 23.74
CA GLU A 121 0.29 9.36 23.92
C GLU A 121 0.18 7.85 24.23
N ASN A 122 -0.72 7.46 25.12
CA ASN A 122 -0.80 6.09 25.62
C ASN A 122 -1.55 5.12 24.68
N TYR A 123 -2.55 5.60 23.95
CA TYR A 123 -3.40 4.76 23.09
C TYR A 123 -3.34 5.15 21.60
N GLY A 124 -2.98 6.39 21.30
CA GLY A 124 -2.87 6.89 19.93
C GLY A 124 -1.52 6.58 19.29
N LEU A 125 -0.41 6.83 19.99
CA LEU A 125 0.96 6.61 19.51
C LEU A 125 1.49 5.24 19.98
N THR A 126 0.82 4.16 19.56
CA THR A 126 1.26 2.77 19.83
C THR A 126 1.62 2.04 18.54
N THR A 127 2.45 1.01 18.64
CA THR A 127 2.80 0.16 17.48
C THR A 127 1.56 -0.43 16.82
N VAL A 128 0.58 -0.86 17.61
CA VAL A 128 -0.70 -1.39 17.10
C VAL A 128 -1.46 -0.31 16.33
N ALA A 129 -1.60 0.88 16.92
CA ALA A 129 -2.36 1.98 16.32
C ALA A 129 -1.80 2.40 14.94
N ILE A 130 -0.48 2.54 14.83
CA ILE A 130 0.14 2.94 13.55
C ILE A 130 0.05 1.82 12.50
N ARG A 131 0.21 0.56 12.89
CA ARG A 131 0.09 -0.61 11.99
C ARG A 131 -1.34 -0.88 11.55
N MET A 132 -2.36 -0.38 12.26
CA MET A 132 -3.75 -0.47 11.80
C MET A 132 -3.97 0.29 10.48
N VAL A 133 -3.17 1.31 10.15
CA VAL A 133 -3.30 2.03 8.88
C VAL A 133 -3.05 1.10 7.68
N PRO A 134 -1.87 0.47 7.52
CA PRO A 134 -1.66 -0.49 6.45
C PRO A 134 -2.61 -1.70 6.51
N VAL A 135 -3.06 -2.14 7.69
CA VAL A 135 -4.11 -3.18 7.82
C VAL A 135 -5.38 -2.76 7.11
N LEU A 136 -5.90 -1.56 7.40
CA LEU A 136 -7.15 -1.06 6.83
C LEU A 136 -7.06 -0.89 5.30
N PHE A 137 -5.95 -0.38 4.79
CA PHE A 137 -5.73 -0.27 3.33
C PHE A 137 -5.59 -1.64 2.66
N GLY A 138 -4.96 -2.61 3.33
CA GLY A 138 -4.88 -3.99 2.86
C GLY A 138 -6.25 -4.67 2.78
N LEU A 139 -7.10 -4.49 3.80
CA LEU A 139 -8.49 -4.95 3.80
C LEU A 139 -9.32 -4.20 2.75
N GLY A 140 -9.13 -2.89 2.61
CA GLY A 140 -9.77 -2.08 1.57
C GLY A 140 -9.43 -2.58 0.16
N THR A 141 -8.18 -2.98 -0.09
CA THR A 141 -7.75 -3.57 -1.37
C THR A 141 -8.51 -4.86 -1.68
N ILE A 142 -8.70 -5.73 -0.68
CA ILE A 142 -9.52 -6.94 -0.81
C ILE A 142 -10.99 -6.57 -1.06
N GLY A 143 -11.51 -5.56 -0.36
CA GLY A 143 -12.84 -5.01 -0.59
C GLY A 143 -13.06 -4.54 -2.03
N LEU A 144 -12.07 -3.86 -2.61
CA LEU A 144 -12.13 -3.44 -4.02
C LEU A 144 -12.16 -4.63 -4.99
N ILE A 145 -11.49 -5.76 -4.70
CA ILE A 145 -11.57 -6.96 -5.55
C ILE A 145 -13.01 -7.46 -5.66
N PHE A 146 -13.78 -7.48 -4.56
CA PHE A 146 -15.17 -7.96 -4.59
C PHE A 146 -16.05 -7.15 -5.53
N THR A 147 -15.73 -5.88 -5.77
CA THR A 147 -16.47 -5.04 -6.73
C THR A 147 -16.29 -5.49 -8.18
N LEU A 148 -15.28 -6.32 -8.47
CA LEU A 148 -14.94 -6.76 -9.82
C LEU A 148 -15.71 -8.00 -10.31
N ARG A 149 -16.66 -8.53 -9.53
CA ARG A 149 -17.41 -9.74 -9.85
C ARG A 149 -17.99 -9.75 -11.29
N ARG A 150 -18.47 -8.58 -11.74
CA ARG A 150 -19.09 -8.44 -13.08
C ARG A 150 -18.08 -8.56 -14.23
N TRP A 151 -16.82 -8.14 -14.00
CA TRP A 151 -15.78 -8.15 -15.03
C TRP A 151 -14.96 -9.43 -15.06
N LEU A 152 -14.73 -10.06 -13.90
CA LEU A 152 -13.90 -11.26 -13.81
C LEU A 152 -14.72 -12.56 -13.73
N GLY A 153 -15.95 -12.51 -13.23
CA GLY A 153 -16.74 -13.68 -12.85
C GLY A 153 -16.64 -13.98 -11.35
N THR A 154 -17.58 -14.77 -10.85
CA THR A 154 -17.71 -15.05 -9.41
C THR A 154 -16.52 -15.86 -8.87
N ILE A 155 -16.15 -16.94 -9.55
CA ILE A 155 -15.05 -17.83 -9.14
C ILE A 155 -13.73 -17.07 -9.19
N ALA A 156 -13.47 -16.32 -10.28
CA ALA A 156 -12.27 -15.52 -10.43
C ALA A 156 -12.11 -14.49 -9.30
N THR A 157 -13.19 -13.79 -8.98
CA THR A 157 -13.17 -12.73 -7.95
C THR A 157 -12.93 -13.30 -6.55
N LEU A 158 -13.64 -14.38 -6.17
CA LEU A 158 -13.43 -15.03 -4.88
C LEU A 158 -12.02 -15.63 -4.78
N THR A 159 -11.51 -16.25 -5.83
CA THR A 159 -10.16 -16.82 -5.88
C THR A 159 -9.11 -15.73 -5.76
N ALA A 160 -9.24 -14.64 -6.53
CA ALA A 160 -8.32 -13.50 -6.46
C ALA A 160 -8.29 -12.88 -5.06
N ALA A 161 -9.46 -12.66 -4.46
CA ALA A 161 -9.59 -12.11 -3.12
C ALA A 161 -8.99 -13.04 -2.07
N LEU A 162 -9.23 -14.36 -2.15
CA LEU A 162 -8.70 -15.34 -1.21
C LEU A 162 -7.17 -15.47 -1.34
N LEU A 163 -6.64 -15.56 -2.56
CA LEU A 163 -5.19 -15.61 -2.79
C LEU A 163 -4.51 -14.35 -2.25
N LEU A 164 -5.08 -13.16 -2.47
CA LEU A 164 -4.55 -11.92 -1.90
C LEU A 164 -4.71 -11.87 -0.36
N ALA A 165 -5.80 -12.41 0.18
CA ALA A 165 -6.05 -12.46 1.62
C ALA A 165 -4.97 -13.25 2.36
N ILE A 166 -4.51 -14.35 1.75
CA ILE A 166 -3.50 -15.25 2.32
C ILE A 166 -2.11 -15.10 1.68
N SER A 167 -1.89 -14.16 0.74
CA SER A 167 -0.57 -13.91 0.13
C SER A 167 0.46 -13.55 1.20
N PRO A 168 1.64 -14.23 1.25
CA PRO A 168 2.68 -13.98 2.24
C PRO A 168 3.07 -12.51 2.32
N GLY A 169 3.40 -11.89 1.19
CA GLY A 169 3.82 -10.49 1.12
C GLY A 169 2.69 -9.51 1.38
N ALA A 170 1.46 -9.79 0.90
CA ALA A 170 0.32 -8.90 1.17
C ALA A 170 -0.08 -8.90 2.65
N VAL A 171 0.04 -10.03 3.35
CA VAL A 171 -0.14 -10.09 4.81
C VAL A 171 1.00 -9.35 5.51
N TYR A 172 2.25 -9.66 5.17
CA TYR A 172 3.45 -9.05 5.77
C TYR A 172 3.42 -7.52 5.70
N LEU A 173 3.24 -6.98 4.49
CA LEU A 173 3.28 -5.54 4.25
C LEU A 173 2.04 -4.80 4.79
N SER A 174 0.91 -5.49 4.95
CA SER A 174 -0.25 -4.93 5.65
C SER A 174 -0.03 -4.81 7.17
N ARG A 175 0.99 -5.45 7.73
CA ARG A 175 1.38 -5.41 9.15
C ARG A 175 2.60 -4.51 9.41
N TYR A 176 3.02 -3.77 8.39
CA TYR A 176 4.26 -3.01 8.34
C TYR A 176 3.95 -1.53 8.05
N PHE A 177 4.33 -0.62 8.94
CA PHE A 177 3.98 0.81 8.86
C PHE A 177 4.81 1.54 7.80
N ILE A 178 4.55 1.19 6.54
CA ILE A 178 5.16 1.81 5.34
C ILE A 178 4.10 2.14 4.29
N HIS A 179 4.48 2.85 3.25
CA HIS A 179 3.59 3.45 2.25
C HIS A 179 2.98 2.46 1.25
N GLU A 180 3.54 1.25 1.11
CA GLU A 180 3.24 0.31 0.03
C GLU A 180 1.78 -0.09 -0.05
N THR A 181 1.16 -0.40 1.09
CA THR A 181 -0.24 -0.88 1.11
C THR A 181 -1.22 0.23 0.68
N GLN A 182 -0.97 1.47 1.12
CA GLN A 182 -1.73 2.64 0.67
C GLN A 182 -1.53 2.90 -0.81
N PHE A 183 -0.28 2.84 -1.27
CA PHE A 183 0.08 3.06 -2.66
C PHE A 183 -0.66 2.11 -3.60
N VAL A 184 -0.68 0.81 -3.27
CA VAL A 184 -1.37 -0.21 -4.06
C VAL A 184 -2.89 -0.04 -3.99
N PHE A 185 -3.43 0.32 -2.83
CA PHE A 185 -4.86 0.62 -2.69
C PHE A 185 -5.29 1.76 -3.60
N PHE A 186 -4.57 2.90 -3.60
CA PHE A 186 -4.93 4.04 -4.44
C PHE A 186 -4.74 3.75 -5.92
N THR A 187 -3.69 3.01 -6.31
CA THR A 187 -3.51 2.54 -7.69
C THR A 187 -4.72 1.72 -8.15
N PHE A 188 -5.18 0.79 -7.31
CA PHE A 188 -6.30 -0.06 -7.64
C PHE A 188 -7.64 0.68 -7.59
N ALA A 189 -7.81 1.64 -6.69
CA ALA A 189 -8.99 2.49 -6.62
C ALA A 189 -9.18 3.34 -7.89
N ILE A 190 -8.09 3.81 -8.53
CA ILE A 190 -8.15 4.45 -9.85
C ILE A 190 -8.74 3.48 -10.88
N VAL A 191 -8.23 2.25 -10.94
CA VAL A 191 -8.69 1.23 -11.90
C VAL A 191 -10.19 0.94 -11.69
N VAL A 192 -10.61 0.72 -10.43
CA VAL A 192 -12.01 0.47 -10.10
C VAL A 192 -12.89 1.67 -10.47
N SER A 193 -12.48 2.89 -10.15
CA SER A 193 -13.24 4.10 -10.50
C SER A 193 -13.40 4.27 -12.02
N CYS A 194 -12.34 3.98 -12.79
CA CYS A 194 -12.40 4.00 -14.26
C CYS A 194 -13.32 2.89 -14.82
N LEU A 195 -13.35 1.71 -14.21
CA LEU A 195 -14.26 0.64 -14.61
C LEU A 195 -15.72 1.02 -14.35
N TYR A 196 -16.00 1.62 -13.19
CA TYR A 196 -17.34 2.11 -12.86
C TYR A 196 -17.77 3.26 -13.78
N LEU A 197 -16.86 4.18 -14.14
CA LEU A 197 -17.10 5.21 -15.15
C LEU A 197 -17.53 4.55 -16.49
N TYR A 198 -16.77 3.54 -16.90
CA TYR A 198 -17.03 2.84 -18.16
C TYR A 198 -18.35 2.07 -18.14
N GLU A 199 -18.69 1.38 -17.06
CA GLU A 199 -19.89 0.54 -16.97
C GLU A 199 -21.17 1.36 -16.76
N HIS A 200 -21.15 2.25 -15.76
CA HIS A 200 -22.36 2.97 -15.35
C HIS A 200 -22.58 4.27 -16.12
N ARG A 201 -21.65 4.65 -17.00
CA ARG A 201 -21.70 5.92 -17.75
C ARG A 201 -21.89 7.13 -16.82
N ASN A 202 -21.31 7.06 -15.63
CA ASN A 202 -21.42 8.10 -14.63
C ASN A 202 -20.14 8.94 -14.57
N PRO A 203 -20.14 10.18 -15.09
CA PRO A 203 -18.93 11.02 -15.13
C PRO A 203 -18.44 11.45 -13.75
N PHE A 204 -19.26 11.37 -12.71
CA PHE A 204 -18.84 11.64 -11.32
C PHE A 204 -17.77 10.65 -10.83
N CYS A 205 -17.63 9.48 -11.44
CA CYS A 205 -16.53 8.54 -11.14
C CYS A 205 -15.13 9.11 -11.45
N LEU A 206 -15.03 10.20 -12.22
CA LEU A 206 -13.77 10.93 -12.42
C LEU A 206 -13.26 11.56 -11.11
N ILE A 207 -14.15 11.93 -10.19
CA ILE A 207 -13.77 12.56 -8.92
C ILE A 207 -13.02 11.57 -8.00
N PRO A 208 -13.55 10.36 -7.66
CA PRO A 208 -12.81 9.39 -6.86
C PRO A 208 -11.56 8.87 -7.59
N ALA A 209 -11.55 8.80 -8.92
CA ALA A 209 -10.33 8.49 -9.67
C ALA A 209 -9.24 9.57 -9.46
N ALA A 210 -9.61 10.84 -9.57
CA ALA A 210 -8.71 11.97 -9.35
C ALA A 210 -8.24 12.08 -7.89
N ALA A 211 -9.15 11.87 -6.92
CA ALA A 211 -8.81 11.83 -5.50
C ALA A 211 -7.80 10.72 -5.21
N SER A 212 -8.05 9.50 -5.74
CA SER A 212 -7.12 8.38 -5.61
C SER A 212 -5.78 8.67 -6.28
N GLY A 213 -5.79 9.34 -7.45
CA GLY A 213 -4.58 9.79 -8.13
C GLY A 213 -3.77 10.78 -7.29
N ALA A 214 -4.41 11.81 -6.73
CA ALA A 214 -3.74 12.79 -5.86
C ALA A 214 -3.13 12.11 -4.63
N LEU A 215 -3.88 11.23 -3.96
CA LEU A 215 -3.40 10.48 -2.81
C LEU A 215 -2.29 9.49 -3.17
N LEU A 216 -2.35 8.88 -4.36
CA LEU A 216 -1.28 8.03 -4.88
C LEU A 216 0.04 8.80 -5.03
N PHE A 217 0.00 9.97 -5.68
CA PHE A 217 1.17 10.84 -5.83
C PHE A 217 1.66 11.43 -4.49
N ALA A 218 0.73 11.69 -3.56
CA ALA A 218 1.07 12.13 -2.20
C ALA A 218 1.48 10.95 -1.28
N THR A 219 1.52 9.72 -1.79
CA THR A 219 2.01 8.54 -1.06
C THR A 219 3.45 8.22 -1.45
N LYS A 220 3.75 8.12 -2.74
CA LYS A 220 5.10 7.77 -3.22
C LYS A 220 5.44 8.44 -4.55
N GLU A 221 6.70 8.81 -4.68
CA GLU A 221 7.29 9.38 -5.89
C GLU A 221 7.17 8.47 -7.12
N THR A 222 7.13 7.15 -6.92
CA THR A 222 7.02 6.16 -8.00
C THR A 222 5.62 6.05 -8.62
N ALA A 223 4.68 6.91 -8.21
CA ALA A 223 3.31 6.95 -8.74
C ALA A 223 3.26 7.09 -10.27
N PHE A 224 4.19 7.84 -10.86
CA PHE A 224 4.28 8.01 -12.32
C PHE A 224 4.54 6.70 -13.06
N ILE A 225 5.30 5.75 -12.45
CA ILE A 225 5.55 4.42 -13.03
C ILE A 225 4.24 3.63 -13.08
N SER A 226 3.51 3.58 -11.96
CA SER A 226 2.23 2.86 -11.88
C SER A 226 1.21 3.43 -12.85
N VAL A 227 1.02 4.75 -12.89
CA VAL A 227 0.09 5.41 -13.80
C VAL A 227 0.52 5.21 -15.26
N GLY A 228 1.81 5.33 -15.57
CA GLY A 228 2.35 5.08 -16.91
C GLY A 228 2.06 3.67 -17.40
N VAL A 229 2.30 2.66 -16.54
CA VAL A 229 2.01 1.26 -16.89
C VAL A 229 0.51 1.02 -17.07
N LEU A 230 -0.36 1.61 -16.24
CA LEU A 230 -1.81 1.51 -16.41
C LEU A 230 -2.27 2.08 -17.75
N ILE A 231 -1.75 3.24 -18.14
CA ILE A 231 -2.07 3.88 -19.45
C ILE A 231 -1.58 2.99 -20.60
N ILE A 232 -0.35 2.48 -20.54
CA ILE A 232 0.20 1.59 -21.57
C ILE A 232 -0.61 0.29 -21.64
N ALA A 233 -0.92 -0.34 -20.51
CA ALA A 233 -1.73 -1.55 -20.45
C ALA A 233 -3.11 -1.34 -21.07
N LEU A 234 -3.76 -0.21 -20.78
CA LEU A 234 -5.05 0.15 -21.38
C LEU A 234 -4.94 0.34 -22.90
N ALA A 235 -3.94 1.10 -23.35
CA ALA A 235 -3.72 1.36 -24.77
C ALA A 235 -3.42 0.06 -25.53
N VAL A 236 -2.55 -0.79 -25.00
CA VAL A 236 -2.21 -2.09 -25.62
C VAL A 236 -3.44 -3.01 -25.63
N THR A 237 -4.22 -3.07 -24.56
CA THR A 237 -5.49 -3.82 -24.51
C THR A 237 -6.41 -3.39 -25.64
N PHE A 238 -6.62 -2.09 -25.79
CA PHE A 238 -7.49 -1.52 -26.82
C PHE A 238 -7.01 -1.86 -28.24
N VAL A 239 -5.74 -1.63 -28.52
CA VAL A 239 -5.14 -1.90 -29.84
C VAL A 239 -5.21 -3.41 -30.14
N TYR A 240 -4.82 -4.25 -29.19
CA TYR A 240 -4.83 -5.70 -29.36
C TYR A 240 -6.24 -6.23 -29.68
N LEU A 241 -7.23 -5.83 -28.89
CA LEU A 241 -8.62 -6.23 -29.12
C LEU A 241 -9.16 -5.75 -30.48
N ARG A 242 -8.79 -4.57 -30.94
CA ARG A 242 -9.14 -4.10 -32.30
C ARG A 242 -8.50 -4.97 -33.39
N LEU A 243 -7.23 -5.32 -33.25
CA LEU A 243 -6.51 -6.14 -34.23
C LEU A 243 -7.07 -7.56 -34.32
N VAL A 244 -7.42 -8.17 -33.16
CA VAL A 244 -7.96 -9.54 -33.11
C VAL A 244 -9.41 -9.57 -33.56
N ARG A 245 -10.29 -8.68 -33.06
CA ARG A 245 -11.71 -8.62 -33.43
C ARG A 245 -11.93 -8.16 -34.87
N GLY A 246 -11.07 -7.31 -35.41
CA GLY A 246 -11.14 -6.90 -36.81
C GLY A 246 -10.89 -8.03 -37.81
N LYS A 247 -10.23 -9.11 -37.41
CA LYS A 247 -9.99 -10.32 -38.22
C LYS A 247 -11.19 -11.31 -38.20
N VAL A 248 -11.99 -11.27 -37.15
CA VAL A 248 -13.20 -12.10 -37.03
C VAL A 248 -14.39 -11.27 -37.53
N ARG A 249 -14.55 -11.18 -38.85
CA ARG A 249 -15.79 -10.64 -39.43
C ARG A 249 -16.91 -11.64 -39.08
N PRO A 250 -17.97 -11.23 -38.35
CA PRO A 250 -19.13 -12.09 -38.20
C PRO A 250 -19.70 -12.36 -39.58
N PRO A 251 -20.21 -13.58 -39.85
CA PRO A 251 -20.86 -13.88 -41.12
C PRO A 251 -21.98 -12.86 -41.37
N LYS A 252 -22.03 -12.27 -42.58
CA LYS A 252 -23.06 -11.30 -42.97
C LYS A 252 -24.43 -11.93 -42.83
N ALA A 253 -25.08 -11.74 -41.70
CA ALA A 253 -26.50 -12.09 -41.54
C ALA A 253 -27.31 -11.06 -42.34
N LYS A 254 -27.95 -11.52 -43.42
CA LYS A 254 -28.85 -10.70 -44.21
C LYS A 254 -29.92 -10.08 -43.32
N GLY A 255 -29.95 -8.73 -43.25
CA GLY A 255 -31.04 -8.00 -42.60
C GLY A 255 -30.77 -7.51 -41.16
N ARG A 256 -29.58 -7.69 -40.57
CA ARG A 256 -29.24 -7.02 -39.32
C ARG A 256 -28.35 -5.81 -39.58
N PRO A 257 -28.63 -4.63 -38.95
CA PRO A 257 -27.75 -3.50 -39.02
C PRO A 257 -26.36 -3.93 -38.49
N GLN A 258 -25.29 -3.49 -39.16
CA GLN A 258 -23.94 -3.69 -38.63
C GLN A 258 -23.85 -3.00 -37.26
N PRO A 259 -23.19 -3.60 -36.28
CA PRO A 259 -22.92 -2.88 -35.04
C PRO A 259 -22.13 -1.60 -35.40
N GLU A 260 -22.73 -0.45 -35.11
CA GLU A 260 -22.07 0.84 -35.27
C GLU A 260 -20.71 0.82 -34.56
N VAL A 261 -19.69 1.30 -35.26
CA VAL A 261 -18.36 1.47 -34.65
C VAL A 261 -18.49 2.56 -33.58
N TRP A 262 -18.49 2.15 -32.35
CA TRP A 262 -18.63 3.02 -31.19
C TRP A 262 -17.55 4.12 -31.24
N SER A 263 -17.96 5.36 -31.27
CA SER A 263 -17.09 6.51 -31.35
C SER A 263 -16.85 7.13 -29.95
N LEU A 264 -15.75 7.85 -29.78
CA LEU A 264 -15.51 8.62 -28.57
C LEU A 264 -16.64 9.63 -28.29
N GLY A 265 -17.24 10.18 -29.37
CA GLY A 265 -18.38 11.09 -29.28
C GLY A 265 -19.61 10.44 -28.66
N ASP A 266 -19.89 9.19 -29.03
CA ASP A 266 -21.01 8.43 -28.46
C ASP A 266 -20.80 8.20 -26.97
N PHE A 267 -19.59 7.85 -26.56
CA PHE A 267 -19.24 7.71 -25.14
C PHE A 267 -19.44 9.00 -24.35
N VAL A 268 -18.95 10.11 -24.86
CA VAL A 268 -19.15 11.43 -24.24
C VAL A 268 -20.64 11.77 -24.11
N ASN A 269 -21.44 11.46 -25.15
CA ASN A 269 -22.89 11.67 -25.11
C ASN A 269 -23.59 10.80 -24.06
N GLU A 270 -23.19 9.53 -23.92
CA GLU A 270 -23.69 8.61 -22.90
C GLU A 270 -23.31 9.07 -21.47
N LEU A 271 -22.19 9.76 -21.31
CA LEU A 271 -21.78 10.38 -20.04
C LEU A 271 -22.55 11.67 -19.69
N GLY A 272 -23.60 12.02 -20.42
CA GLY A 272 -24.40 13.23 -20.23
C GLY A 272 -23.98 14.40 -21.11
N GLY A 273 -23.16 14.14 -22.14
CA GLY A 273 -22.71 15.11 -23.12
C GLY A 273 -21.45 15.88 -22.72
N PRO A 274 -20.89 16.67 -23.65
CA PRO A 274 -19.60 17.32 -23.46
C PRO A 274 -19.58 18.31 -22.29
N VAL A 275 -20.69 18.99 -22.02
CA VAL A 275 -20.80 19.96 -20.91
C VAL A 275 -20.66 19.23 -19.55
N MET A 276 -21.38 18.13 -19.37
CA MET A 276 -21.32 17.36 -18.11
C MET A 276 -19.94 16.75 -17.90
N VAL A 277 -19.36 16.16 -18.96
CA VAL A 277 -18.01 15.58 -18.89
C VAL A 277 -16.97 16.66 -18.56
N SER A 278 -17.07 17.84 -19.20
CA SER A 278 -16.15 18.95 -18.91
C SER A 278 -16.28 19.44 -17.48
N LEU A 279 -17.51 19.58 -16.96
CA LEU A 279 -17.75 19.95 -15.55
C LEU A 279 -17.12 18.93 -14.59
N CYS A 280 -17.38 17.65 -14.79
CA CYS A 280 -16.80 16.59 -13.96
C CYS A 280 -15.26 16.53 -14.10
N ALA A 281 -14.71 16.78 -15.27
CA ALA A 281 -13.25 16.85 -15.48
C ALA A 281 -12.62 18.04 -14.73
N VAL A 282 -13.26 19.20 -14.74
CA VAL A 282 -12.82 20.36 -13.95
C VAL A 282 -12.88 20.07 -12.46
N LEU A 283 -13.98 19.49 -11.97
CA LEU A 283 -14.12 19.09 -10.55
C LEU A 283 -13.06 18.03 -10.16
N ALA A 284 -12.79 17.07 -11.03
CA ALA A 284 -11.73 16.09 -10.83
C ALA A 284 -10.34 16.75 -10.78
N ALA A 285 -10.06 17.69 -11.66
CA ALA A 285 -8.80 18.45 -11.65
C ALA A 285 -8.63 19.30 -10.38
N ILE A 286 -9.69 19.96 -9.93
CA ILE A 286 -9.71 20.71 -8.67
C ILE A 286 -9.50 19.74 -7.48
N THR A 287 -10.14 18.58 -7.49
CA THR A 287 -9.98 17.56 -6.44
C THR A 287 -8.54 17.07 -6.39
N PHE A 288 -7.94 16.74 -7.55
CA PHE A 288 -6.55 16.31 -7.63
C PHE A 288 -5.60 17.40 -7.10
N ALA A 289 -5.69 18.60 -7.66
CA ALA A 289 -4.81 19.71 -7.30
C ALA A 289 -4.98 20.13 -5.83
N GLY A 290 -6.24 20.18 -5.36
CA GLY A 290 -6.56 20.54 -3.98
C GLY A 290 -6.02 19.54 -2.97
N LEU A 291 -6.24 18.24 -3.17
CA LEU A 291 -5.70 17.21 -2.27
C LEU A 291 -4.18 17.17 -2.30
N TYR A 292 -3.56 17.20 -3.49
CA TYR A 292 -2.10 17.24 -3.63
C TYR A 292 -1.50 18.43 -2.87
N TYR A 293 -2.05 19.63 -3.10
CA TYR A 293 -1.64 20.84 -2.41
C TYR A 293 -1.80 20.72 -0.89
N LEU A 294 -2.99 20.33 -0.39
CA LEU A 294 -3.26 20.23 1.04
C LEU A 294 -2.30 19.27 1.75
N PHE A 295 -2.06 18.11 1.20
CA PHE A 295 -1.19 17.12 1.83
C PHE A 295 0.27 17.57 1.88
N TYR A 296 0.84 18.06 0.76
CA TYR A 296 2.23 18.49 0.74
C TYR A 296 2.48 19.79 1.50
N THR A 297 1.51 20.70 1.56
CA THR A 297 1.64 21.95 2.31
C THR A 297 1.24 21.81 3.80
N SER A 298 1.01 20.59 4.28
CA SER A 298 0.54 20.39 5.67
C SER A 298 -0.71 21.22 5.97
N PHE A 299 -1.72 21.13 5.10
CA PHE A 299 -2.96 21.92 5.18
C PHE A 299 -2.70 23.43 5.27
N THR A 300 -1.80 23.93 4.39
CA THR A 300 -1.36 25.33 4.26
C THR A 300 -0.35 25.83 5.31
N LEU A 301 0.00 24.99 6.30
CA LEU A 301 0.95 25.38 7.36
C LEU A 301 2.41 25.41 6.87
N ASN A 302 2.74 24.64 5.81
CA ASN A 302 4.06 24.59 5.19
C ASN A 302 3.98 24.79 3.66
N PRO A 303 3.82 26.02 3.15
CA PRO A 303 3.69 26.26 1.70
C PRO A 303 4.87 25.76 0.86
N LYS A 304 6.08 25.72 1.45
CA LYS A 304 7.30 25.23 0.79
C LYS A 304 7.20 23.76 0.41
N GLY A 305 6.43 22.94 1.12
CA GLY A 305 6.26 21.51 0.85
C GLY A 305 5.79 21.21 -0.58
N LEU A 306 5.05 22.13 -1.22
CA LEU A 306 4.66 21.99 -2.63
C LEU A 306 5.87 22.03 -3.57
N SER A 307 6.79 22.98 -3.40
CA SER A 307 8.01 23.03 -4.21
C SER A 307 8.95 21.86 -3.92
N ASP A 308 9.03 21.47 -2.65
CA ASP A 308 9.88 20.38 -2.20
C ASP A 308 9.40 19.03 -2.76
N SER A 309 8.08 18.86 -3.00
CA SER A 309 7.53 17.64 -3.63
C SER A 309 8.06 17.40 -5.05
N PHE A 310 8.41 18.46 -5.78
CA PHE A 310 9.02 18.32 -7.11
C PHE A 310 10.52 18.01 -7.03
N GLN A 311 11.23 18.45 -5.97
CA GLN A 311 12.64 18.13 -5.77
C GLN A 311 12.85 16.64 -5.49
N THR A 312 11.88 15.97 -4.91
CA THR A 312 11.89 14.52 -4.64
C THR A 312 12.24 13.68 -5.85
N PHE A 313 11.78 14.06 -7.05
CA PHE A 313 12.09 13.32 -8.27
C PHE A 313 13.58 13.34 -8.61
N ALA A 314 14.28 14.45 -8.32
CA ALA A 314 15.72 14.55 -8.52
C ALA A 314 16.48 13.66 -7.51
N VAL A 315 16.06 13.64 -6.25
CA VAL A 315 16.63 12.78 -5.20
C VAL A 315 16.40 11.31 -5.55
N TRP A 316 15.18 10.93 -5.90
CA TRP A 316 14.85 9.56 -6.29
C TRP A 316 15.66 9.08 -7.50
N LYS A 317 15.81 9.91 -8.53
CA LYS A 317 16.64 9.58 -9.72
C LYS A 317 18.08 9.28 -9.34
N LYS A 318 18.66 10.02 -8.41
CA LYS A 318 20.01 9.79 -7.90
C LYS A 318 20.10 8.48 -7.11
N THR A 319 19.18 8.24 -6.19
CA THR A 319 19.16 7.06 -5.31
C THR A 319 18.87 5.77 -6.08
N SER A 320 17.98 5.82 -7.08
CA SER A 320 17.57 4.64 -7.86
C SER A 320 18.67 3.97 -8.68
N SER A 321 19.80 4.65 -8.87
CA SER A 321 20.96 4.13 -9.63
C SER A 321 22.11 3.65 -8.76
N VAL A 322 22.12 3.94 -7.46
CA VAL A 322 23.30 3.71 -6.59
C VAL A 322 22.99 2.73 -5.45
N ALA A 323 21.78 2.77 -4.89
CA ALA A 323 21.38 1.96 -3.74
C ALA A 323 20.63 0.68 -4.17
N HIS A 324 20.79 -0.42 -3.40
CA HIS A 324 20.05 -1.68 -3.56
C HIS A 324 19.99 -2.21 -5.01
N VAL A 325 21.12 -2.14 -5.72
CA VAL A 325 21.21 -2.56 -7.12
C VAL A 325 21.20 -4.09 -7.22
N HIS A 326 20.22 -4.61 -7.96
CA HIS A 326 20.04 -6.05 -8.17
C HIS A 326 19.83 -6.38 -9.65
N PRO A 327 20.13 -7.64 -10.08
CA PRO A 327 19.89 -8.11 -11.44
C PRO A 327 18.43 -7.98 -11.90
N ILE A 328 18.22 -7.92 -13.21
CA ILE A 328 16.89 -7.75 -13.82
C ILE A 328 15.89 -8.85 -13.43
N TYR A 329 16.35 -10.08 -13.24
CA TYR A 329 15.51 -11.24 -12.92
C TYR A 329 15.11 -11.33 -11.44
N THR A 330 15.57 -10.43 -10.59
CA THR A 330 15.42 -10.51 -9.12
C THR A 330 13.96 -10.60 -8.68
N TYR A 331 13.06 -9.77 -9.24
CA TYR A 331 11.64 -9.82 -8.85
C TYR A 331 10.96 -11.13 -9.24
N ILE A 332 11.28 -11.69 -10.42
CA ILE A 332 10.74 -13.01 -10.83
C ILE A 332 11.23 -14.10 -9.86
N ARG A 333 12.52 -14.07 -9.47
CA ARG A 333 13.06 -14.98 -8.49
C ARG A 333 12.35 -14.84 -7.12
N TRP A 334 12.18 -13.63 -6.62
CA TRP A 334 11.54 -13.39 -5.35
C TRP A 334 10.05 -13.78 -5.36
N LEU A 335 9.32 -13.48 -6.45
CA LEU A 335 7.93 -13.93 -6.63
C LEU A 335 7.84 -15.46 -6.65
N LEU A 336 8.75 -16.17 -7.35
CA LEU A 336 8.77 -17.62 -7.32
C LEU A 336 9.02 -18.18 -5.91
N GLN A 337 9.86 -17.53 -5.14
CA GLN A 337 10.19 -17.97 -3.78
C GLN A 337 9.02 -17.81 -2.79
N ARG A 338 8.24 -16.73 -2.90
CA ARG A 338 7.24 -16.38 -1.87
C ARG A 338 5.81 -16.19 -2.39
N GLU A 339 5.63 -15.98 -3.67
CA GLU A 339 4.33 -15.79 -4.33
C GLU A 339 4.18 -16.76 -5.53
N GLY A 340 4.78 -17.94 -5.42
CA GLY A 340 4.90 -18.88 -6.54
C GLY A 340 3.55 -19.29 -7.15
N ALA A 341 2.54 -19.56 -6.31
CA ALA A 341 1.20 -19.91 -6.79
C ALA A 341 0.56 -18.75 -7.58
N LEU A 342 0.70 -17.51 -7.10
CA LEU A 342 0.20 -16.31 -7.79
C LEU A 342 0.90 -16.11 -9.13
N LEU A 343 2.22 -16.25 -9.17
CA LEU A 343 2.99 -16.07 -10.40
C LEU A 343 2.65 -17.15 -11.44
N VAL A 344 2.58 -18.42 -11.03
CA VAL A 344 2.30 -19.54 -11.94
C VAL A 344 0.87 -19.45 -12.51
N LEU A 345 -0.13 -19.27 -11.63
CA LEU A 345 -1.51 -19.10 -12.08
C LEU A 345 -1.69 -17.79 -12.87
N GLY A 346 -1.02 -16.71 -12.45
CA GLY A 346 -1.03 -15.44 -13.17
C GLY A 346 -0.45 -15.56 -14.58
N ALA A 347 0.67 -16.26 -14.74
CA ALA A 347 1.28 -16.50 -16.04
C ALA A 347 0.38 -17.36 -16.94
N PHE A 348 -0.24 -18.43 -16.38
CA PHE A 348 -1.21 -19.25 -17.10
C PHE A 348 -2.43 -18.41 -17.55
N GLY A 349 -3.00 -17.60 -16.66
CA GLY A 349 -4.14 -16.73 -16.97
C GLY A 349 -3.81 -15.68 -18.02
N ALA A 350 -2.61 -15.09 -17.95
CA ALA A 350 -2.12 -14.13 -18.93
C ALA A 350 -1.96 -14.78 -20.31
N LEU A 351 -1.33 -15.96 -20.38
CA LEU A 351 -1.21 -16.70 -21.62
C LEU A 351 -2.58 -17.07 -22.20
N PHE A 352 -3.49 -17.56 -21.34
CA PHE A 352 -4.84 -17.94 -21.77
C PHE A 352 -5.61 -16.75 -22.34
N VAL A 353 -5.62 -15.59 -21.67
CA VAL A 353 -6.36 -14.42 -22.15
C VAL A 353 -5.73 -13.79 -23.40
N VAL A 354 -4.42 -13.89 -23.58
CA VAL A 354 -3.76 -13.46 -24.82
C VAL A 354 -4.15 -14.38 -25.97
N LEU A 355 -4.15 -15.69 -25.79
CA LEU A 355 -4.53 -16.63 -26.85
C LEU A 355 -6.04 -16.62 -27.15
N LYS A 356 -6.88 -16.38 -26.14
CA LYS A 356 -8.35 -16.31 -26.24
C LYS A 356 -8.86 -15.02 -25.58
N PRO A 357 -8.81 -13.86 -26.26
CA PRO A 357 -9.13 -12.56 -25.66
C PRO A 357 -10.65 -12.34 -25.51
N THR A 358 -11.29 -13.19 -24.73
CA THR A 358 -12.72 -13.12 -24.42
C THR A 358 -13.04 -12.08 -23.35
N ASN A 359 -12.11 -11.82 -22.43
CA ASN A 359 -12.26 -10.88 -21.32
C ASN A 359 -11.26 -9.73 -21.43
N ALA A 360 -11.75 -8.53 -21.74
CA ALA A 360 -10.93 -7.34 -21.91
C ALA A 360 -10.27 -6.89 -20.61
N PHE A 361 -10.97 -7.00 -19.47
CA PHE A 361 -10.40 -6.61 -18.18
C PHE A 361 -9.31 -7.57 -17.72
N ALA A 362 -9.48 -8.88 -17.93
CA ALA A 362 -8.43 -9.86 -17.64
C ALA A 362 -7.18 -9.62 -18.49
N LEU A 363 -7.33 -9.25 -19.78
CA LEU A 363 -6.20 -8.86 -20.63
C LEU A 363 -5.49 -7.61 -20.09
N PHE A 364 -6.26 -6.59 -19.73
CA PHE A 364 -5.71 -5.39 -19.08
C PHE A 364 -4.97 -5.73 -17.78
N ALA A 365 -5.54 -6.57 -16.90
CA ALA A 365 -4.93 -6.98 -15.65
C ALA A 365 -3.61 -7.76 -15.87
N ALA A 366 -3.56 -8.61 -16.91
CA ALA A 366 -2.33 -9.31 -17.31
C ALA A 366 -1.23 -8.33 -17.74
N LEU A 367 -1.58 -7.36 -18.62
CA LEU A 367 -0.64 -6.34 -19.08
C LEU A 367 -0.20 -5.41 -17.94
N TRP A 368 -1.09 -5.10 -17.02
CA TRP A 368 -0.75 -4.35 -15.80
C TRP A 368 0.23 -5.12 -14.91
N ALA A 369 -0.06 -6.39 -14.57
CA ALA A 369 0.79 -7.22 -13.72
C ALA A 369 2.21 -7.37 -14.29
N PHE A 370 2.31 -7.87 -15.52
CA PHE A 370 3.59 -8.13 -16.15
C PHE A 370 4.27 -6.84 -16.64
N GLY A 371 3.52 -5.81 -16.98
CA GLY A 371 4.02 -4.48 -17.30
C GLY A 371 4.71 -3.81 -16.11
N LEU A 372 4.11 -3.87 -14.91
CA LEU A 372 4.76 -3.38 -13.67
C LEU A 372 5.99 -4.21 -13.32
N THR A 373 5.87 -5.56 -13.39
CA THR A 373 7.00 -6.44 -13.14
C THR A 373 8.18 -6.13 -14.07
N ALA A 374 7.91 -5.88 -15.35
CA ALA A 374 8.93 -5.50 -16.32
C ALA A 374 9.51 -4.10 -16.03
N ALA A 375 8.67 -3.09 -15.80
CA ALA A 375 9.10 -1.72 -15.53
C ALA A 375 10.03 -1.65 -14.31
N TYR A 376 9.64 -2.26 -13.19
CA TYR A 376 10.48 -2.28 -11.98
C TYR A 376 11.71 -3.19 -12.14
N SER A 377 11.66 -4.24 -12.98
CA SER A 377 12.83 -5.09 -13.26
C SER A 377 13.92 -4.35 -14.02
N LEU A 378 13.56 -3.36 -14.85
CA LEU A 378 14.51 -2.52 -15.59
C LEU A 378 15.22 -1.50 -14.69
N ILE A 379 14.61 -1.09 -13.57
CA ILE A 379 15.21 -0.16 -12.60
C ILE A 379 16.21 -0.93 -11.74
N GLY A 380 17.44 -0.40 -11.55
CA GLY A 380 18.49 -1.02 -10.75
C GLY A 380 18.10 -1.24 -9.29
N TYR A 381 17.52 -0.22 -8.68
CA TYR A 381 17.03 -0.27 -7.30
C TYR A 381 15.88 -1.28 -7.13
N LYS A 382 16.08 -2.26 -6.25
CA LYS A 382 15.07 -3.29 -5.96
C LYS A 382 15.00 -3.57 -4.47
N THR A 383 13.79 -3.48 -3.93
CA THR A 383 13.48 -3.87 -2.55
C THR A 383 12.28 -4.81 -2.54
N PRO A 384 12.20 -5.74 -1.58
CA PRO A 384 11.15 -6.77 -1.57
C PRO A 384 9.73 -6.21 -1.45
N TRP A 385 9.54 -5.11 -0.74
CA TRP A 385 8.21 -4.51 -0.54
C TRP A 385 7.58 -3.96 -1.81
N LEU A 386 8.39 -3.62 -2.85
CA LEU A 386 7.86 -3.21 -4.14
C LEU A 386 7.11 -4.34 -4.87
N MET A 387 7.31 -5.60 -4.47
CA MET A 387 6.56 -6.73 -5.05
C MET A 387 5.05 -6.63 -4.83
N LEU A 388 4.58 -5.92 -3.78
CA LEU A 388 3.15 -5.74 -3.54
C LEU A 388 2.44 -5.09 -4.74
N ASN A 389 3.14 -4.25 -5.50
CA ASN A 389 2.61 -3.63 -6.72
C ASN A 389 2.23 -4.67 -7.81
N PHE A 390 2.92 -5.81 -7.83
CA PHE A 390 2.68 -6.88 -8.80
C PHE A 390 1.68 -7.90 -8.27
N VAL A 391 1.68 -8.13 -6.95
CA VAL A 391 0.88 -9.16 -6.27
C VAL A 391 -0.62 -8.92 -6.49
N VAL A 392 -1.10 -7.68 -6.43
CA VAL A 392 -2.53 -7.38 -6.62
C VAL A 392 -3.01 -7.72 -8.04
N PRO A 393 -2.43 -7.17 -9.12
CA PRO A 393 -2.86 -7.55 -10.46
C PRO A 393 -2.55 -9.02 -10.81
N LEU A 394 -1.49 -9.64 -10.24
CA LEU A 394 -1.26 -11.08 -10.36
C LEU A 394 -2.38 -11.89 -9.71
N ALA A 395 -2.91 -11.47 -8.55
CA ALA A 395 -4.04 -12.15 -7.92
C ALA A 395 -5.31 -12.09 -8.80
N LEU A 396 -5.57 -10.95 -9.46
CA LEU A 396 -6.70 -10.81 -10.38
C LEU A 396 -6.60 -11.80 -11.56
N ILE A 397 -5.43 -11.86 -12.19
CA ILE A 397 -5.25 -12.75 -13.35
C ILE A 397 -5.08 -14.22 -12.93
N ALA A 398 -4.58 -14.52 -11.74
CA ALA A 398 -4.58 -15.86 -11.17
C ALA A 398 -6.02 -16.35 -10.88
N GLY A 399 -6.88 -15.48 -10.35
CA GLY A 399 -8.30 -15.78 -10.20
C GLY A 399 -8.97 -16.05 -11.53
N TYR A 400 -8.68 -15.24 -12.56
CA TYR A 400 -9.17 -15.48 -13.93
C TYR A 400 -8.68 -16.82 -14.50
N ALA A 401 -7.45 -17.23 -14.22
CA ALA A 401 -6.93 -18.55 -14.61
C ALA A 401 -7.78 -19.69 -14.08
N VAL A 402 -8.16 -19.61 -12.80
CA VAL A 402 -9.01 -20.61 -12.15
C VAL A 402 -10.41 -20.64 -12.77
N GLN A 403 -11.00 -19.47 -13.06
CA GLN A 403 -12.28 -19.37 -13.79
C GLN A 403 -12.18 -20.03 -15.17
N ALA A 404 -11.11 -19.76 -15.91
CA ALA A 404 -10.88 -20.33 -17.23
C ALA A 404 -10.70 -21.85 -17.19
N ILE A 405 -9.98 -22.40 -16.20
CA ILE A 405 -9.86 -23.85 -15.99
C ILE A 405 -11.22 -24.46 -15.71
N PHE A 406 -12.01 -23.83 -14.83
CA PHE A 406 -13.36 -24.30 -14.52
C PHE A 406 -14.29 -24.35 -15.74
N GLU A 407 -14.21 -23.36 -16.62
CA GLU A 407 -14.97 -23.32 -17.86
C GLU A 407 -14.50 -24.38 -18.87
N LEU A 408 -13.17 -24.59 -18.98
CA LEU A 408 -12.59 -25.64 -19.82
C LEU A 408 -12.97 -27.05 -19.36
N GLU A 409 -13.14 -27.24 -18.07
CA GLU A 409 -13.52 -28.50 -17.43
C GLU A 409 -15.05 -28.76 -17.50
N ALA A 410 -15.80 -27.98 -18.26
CA ALA A 410 -17.27 -28.03 -18.32
C ALA A 410 -17.93 -27.93 -16.92
N ARG A 411 -17.33 -27.13 -16.01
CA ARG A 411 -17.83 -26.82 -14.64
C ARG A 411 -17.90 -28.03 -13.69
N GLN A 412 -17.02 -29.01 -13.85
CA GLN A 412 -17.06 -30.26 -13.06
C GLN A 412 -16.27 -30.21 -11.75
N TRP A 413 -15.47 -29.14 -11.49
CA TRP A 413 -14.66 -28.97 -10.28
C TRP A 413 -13.58 -30.03 -10.03
N ARG A 414 -13.23 -30.89 -10.97
CA ARG A 414 -12.23 -31.96 -10.78
C ARG A 414 -10.81 -31.37 -10.76
N VAL A 415 -10.39 -30.82 -11.90
CA VAL A 415 -9.05 -30.20 -12.04
C VAL A 415 -9.02 -28.88 -11.30
N THR A 416 -10.06 -28.05 -11.45
CA THR A 416 -10.18 -26.75 -10.75
C THR A 416 -10.06 -26.91 -9.25
N GLY A 417 -10.72 -27.92 -8.66
CA GLY A 417 -10.66 -28.19 -7.22
C GLY A 417 -9.24 -28.58 -6.77
N VAL A 418 -8.55 -29.42 -7.53
CA VAL A 418 -7.15 -29.81 -7.23
C VAL A 418 -6.23 -28.58 -7.30
N VAL A 419 -6.34 -27.80 -8.37
CA VAL A 419 -5.52 -26.58 -8.55
C VAL A 419 -5.75 -25.61 -7.40
N LEU A 420 -7.01 -25.38 -6.99
CA LEU A 420 -7.33 -24.51 -5.85
C LEU A 420 -6.74 -25.05 -4.54
N ILE A 421 -6.94 -26.33 -4.24
CA ILE A 421 -6.42 -26.93 -2.99
C ILE A 421 -4.90 -26.76 -2.93
N VAL A 422 -4.18 -27.11 -4.00
CA VAL A 422 -2.72 -27.01 -4.04
C VAL A 422 -2.27 -25.56 -3.90
N ALA A 423 -2.82 -24.64 -4.71
CA ALA A 423 -2.42 -23.23 -4.68
C ALA A 423 -2.71 -22.58 -3.33
N LEU A 424 -3.90 -22.79 -2.77
CA LEU A 424 -4.31 -22.19 -1.50
C LEU A 424 -3.53 -22.78 -0.32
N SER A 425 -3.33 -24.11 -0.26
CA SER A 425 -2.57 -24.76 0.81
C SER A 425 -1.11 -24.31 0.80
N PHE A 426 -0.49 -24.24 -0.37
CA PHE A 426 0.90 -23.77 -0.52
C PHE A 426 1.04 -22.31 -0.11
N THR A 427 0.15 -21.44 -0.60
CA THR A 427 0.18 -20.01 -0.25
C THR A 427 -0.09 -19.78 1.23
N ALA A 428 -1.06 -20.49 1.82
CA ALA A 428 -1.37 -20.40 3.25
C ALA A 428 -0.18 -20.86 4.11
N TYR A 429 0.45 -21.98 3.75
CA TYR A 429 1.67 -22.45 4.41
C TYR A 429 2.76 -21.37 4.39
N GLN A 430 3.09 -20.83 3.21
CA GLN A 430 4.10 -19.78 3.08
C GLN A 430 3.73 -18.51 3.87
N SER A 431 2.44 -18.16 3.94
CA SER A 431 1.98 -16.99 4.68
C SER A 431 2.14 -17.16 6.19
N ILE A 432 1.74 -18.30 6.74
CA ILE A 432 1.87 -18.61 8.17
C ILE A 432 3.35 -18.70 8.55
N ASP A 433 4.14 -19.40 7.74
CA ASP A 433 5.57 -19.56 7.92
C ASP A 433 6.28 -18.19 8.00
N LEU A 434 6.06 -17.31 7.01
CA LEU A 434 6.69 -16.00 6.95
C LEU A 434 6.22 -15.05 8.06
N ASN A 435 4.93 -15.01 8.33
CA ASN A 435 4.36 -13.95 9.17
C ASN A 435 4.32 -14.26 10.67
N PHE A 436 4.36 -15.56 11.04
CA PHE A 436 4.10 -15.97 12.42
C PHE A 436 5.10 -16.98 12.99
N ILE A 437 5.76 -17.78 12.13
CA ILE A 437 6.71 -18.81 12.60
C ILE A 437 8.14 -18.33 12.41
N ASN A 438 8.53 -18.00 11.19
CA ASN A 438 9.90 -17.60 10.80
C ASN A 438 9.96 -16.11 10.47
N TYR A 439 9.20 -15.27 11.20
CA TYR A 439 9.05 -13.84 10.96
C TYR A 439 10.34 -13.03 11.12
N ASP A 440 11.36 -13.57 11.74
CA ASP A 440 12.69 -12.96 11.97
C ASP A 440 13.85 -13.76 11.37
N ASN A 441 13.55 -14.66 10.43
CA ASN A 441 14.55 -15.50 9.77
C ASN A 441 15.29 -14.74 8.69
N ASP A 442 16.62 -14.62 8.82
CA ASP A 442 17.50 -13.88 7.90
C ASP A 442 17.92 -14.66 6.64
N ASP A 443 17.47 -15.91 6.49
CA ASP A 443 17.75 -16.71 5.29
C ASP A 443 17.23 -16.00 4.04
N THR A 444 18.03 -16.00 2.99
CA THR A 444 17.71 -15.35 1.70
C THR A 444 16.41 -15.84 1.05
N ARG A 445 15.84 -16.94 1.55
CA ARG A 445 14.52 -17.45 1.16
C ARG A 445 13.38 -16.59 1.74
N TYR A 446 13.61 -15.89 2.86
CA TYR A 446 12.63 -15.02 3.50
C TYR A 446 12.78 -13.57 3.04
N VAL A 447 12.64 -13.37 1.71
CA VAL A 447 12.96 -12.10 1.04
C VAL A 447 12.28 -10.86 1.62
N TYR A 448 11.08 -11.00 2.20
CA TYR A 448 10.38 -9.90 2.87
C TYR A 448 10.99 -9.53 4.23
N VAL A 449 11.68 -10.47 4.88
CA VAL A 449 12.44 -10.24 6.12
C VAL A 449 13.79 -9.61 5.76
N TYR A 450 13.76 -8.35 5.34
CA TYR A 450 14.91 -7.64 4.80
C TYR A 450 15.42 -6.61 5.82
N ALA A 451 16.67 -6.78 6.30
CA ALA A 451 17.32 -5.88 7.27
C ALA A 451 16.44 -5.57 8.51
N HIS A 452 15.65 -6.56 8.96
CA HIS A 452 14.65 -6.35 9.98
C HIS A 452 15.25 -6.30 11.39
N THR A 453 14.52 -5.67 12.30
CA THR A 453 14.93 -5.49 13.71
C THR A 453 14.71 -6.78 14.49
N LYS A 454 15.75 -7.25 15.19
CA LYS A 454 15.70 -8.43 16.07
C LYS A 454 15.06 -8.11 17.42
N ARG A 455 14.50 -9.12 18.07
CA ARG A 455 13.86 -8.98 19.39
C ARG A 455 14.84 -8.58 20.50
N GLY A 456 16.14 -8.85 20.35
CA GLY A 456 17.19 -8.38 21.26
C GLY A 456 17.17 -6.87 21.48
N MET A 457 16.77 -6.09 20.49
CA MET A 457 16.57 -4.64 20.64
C MET A 457 15.47 -4.29 21.67
N LEU A 458 14.40 -5.11 21.77
CA LEU A 458 13.35 -4.91 22.78
C LEU A 458 13.87 -5.17 24.21
N ASP A 459 14.85 -6.07 24.37
CA ASP A 459 15.47 -6.31 25.66
C ASP A 459 16.39 -5.14 26.05
N LEU A 460 17.08 -4.52 25.08
CA LEU A 460 17.76 -3.24 25.30
C LEU A 460 16.79 -2.16 25.82
N VAL A 461 15.63 -2.00 25.19
CA VAL A 461 14.61 -1.01 25.60
C VAL A 461 14.11 -1.31 27.02
N LYS A 462 13.87 -2.59 27.37
CA LYS A 462 13.48 -2.98 28.75
C LYS A 462 14.54 -2.59 29.78
N GLU A 463 15.83 -2.79 29.48
CA GLU A 463 16.91 -2.40 30.39
C GLU A 463 17.02 -0.87 30.51
N VAL A 464 16.85 -0.13 29.42
CA VAL A 464 16.75 1.34 29.44
C VAL A 464 15.60 1.81 30.33
N ASP A 465 14.41 1.18 30.20
CA ASP A 465 13.24 1.51 31.02
C ASP A 465 13.45 1.13 32.50
N ARG A 466 14.15 0.04 32.80
CA ARG A 466 14.50 -0.36 34.17
C ARG A 466 15.40 0.71 34.81
N ILE A 467 16.49 1.07 34.14
CA ILE A 467 17.43 2.11 34.63
C ILE A 467 16.71 3.47 34.74
N GLY A 468 15.90 3.82 33.75
CA GLY A 468 15.12 5.04 33.77
C GLY A 468 14.23 5.16 35.00
N LYS A 469 13.49 4.08 35.36
CA LYS A 469 12.63 4.04 36.55
C LYS A 469 13.41 4.16 37.87
N GLU A 470 14.64 3.62 37.93
CA GLU A 470 15.53 3.73 39.09
C GLU A 470 16.18 5.12 39.24
N ARG A 471 16.07 5.96 38.20
CA ARG A 471 16.63 7.30 38.16
C ARG A 471 15.51 8.37 38.23
N THR A 472 15.33 9.10 37.14
CA THR A 472 14.38 10.22 37.05
C THR A 472 13.22 9.96 36.09
N GLY A 473 12.94 8.67 35.77
CA GLY A 473 11.89 8.27 34.84
C GLY A 473 12.16 8.81 33.41
N GLY A 474 11.15 9.36 32.77
CA GLY A 474 11.24 9.93 31.43
C GLY A 474 12.17 11.14 31.28
N GLN A 475 12.67 11.71 32.41
CA GLN A 475 13.68 12.77 32.43
C GLN A 475 15.13 12.23 32.43
N THR A 476 15.30 10.90 32.53
CA THR A 476 16.63 10.27 32.51
C THR A 476 17.27 10.48 31.14
N GLY A 477 18.48 11.04 31.14
CA GLY A 477 19.21 11.36 29.92
C GLY A 477 19.84 10.10 29.28
N ILE A 478 19.86 10.07 27.97
CA ILE A 478 20.42 8.98 27.16
C ILE A 478 21.26 9.57 26.04
N THR A 479 22.52 9.14 25.95
CA THR A 479 23.40 9.48 24.83
C THR A 479 23.56 8.31 23.90
N ILE A 480 23.16 8.44 22.64
CA ILE A 480 23.29 7.40 21.62
C ILE A 480 24.42 7.79 20.68
N VAL A 481 25.52 7.07 20.77
CA VAL A 481 26.72 7.27 19.95
C VAL A 481 26.79 6.29 18.79
N SER A 482 25.98 5.23 18.81
CA SER A 482 25.87 4.29 17.70
C SER A 482 25.40 4.99 16.41
N PRO A 483 26.04 4.76 15.24
CA PRO A 483 25.53 5.19 13.95
C PRO A 483 24.24 4.44 13.56
N ASP A 484 24.11 3.21 14.05
CA ASP A 484 22.97 2.34 13.85
C ASP A 484 22.05 2.43 15.07
N TYR A 485 21.01 3.26 15.02
CA TYR A 485 20.10 3.42 16.14
C TYR A 485 18.60 3.30 15.80
N TRP A 486 18.25 3.34 14.51
CA TRP A 486 16.85 3.11 14.15
C TRP A 486 16.45 1.65 14.44
N PRO A 487 15.27 1.43 15.07
CA PRO A 487 14.13 2.32 15.33
C PRO A 487 14.06 2.88 16.78
N LEU A 488 15.15 2.98 17.53
CA LEU A 488 15.15 3.43 18.93
C LEU A 488 14.38 4.76 19.17
N PRO A 489 14.39 5.78 18.27
CA PRO A 489 13.62 7.01 18.49
C PRO A 489 12.12 6.76 18.77
N TRP A 490 11.51 5.75 18.15
CA TRP A 490 10.14 5.37 18.45
C TRP A 490 9.97 4.78 19.85
N TYR A 491 10.86 3.90 20.27
CA TYR A 491 10.78 3.23 21.56
C TYR A 491 11.15 4.16 22.73
N LEU A 492 12.06 5.09 22.49
CA LEU A 492 12.52 6.06 23.49
C LEU A 492 11.76 7.39 23.46
N ARG A 493 10.65 7.47 22.74
CA ARG A 493 9.87 8.71 22.53
C ARG A 493 9.33 9.37 23.81
N ASN A 494 9.29 8.64 24.93
CA ASN A 494 8.83 9.13 26.21
C ASN A 494 9.98 9.68 27.08
N TYR A 495 11.22 9.55 26.62
CA TYR A 495 12.39 10.19 27.24
C TYR A 495 12.60 11.58 26.62
N SER A 496 12.65 12.60 27.47
CA SER A 496 12.78 14.00 27.01
C SER A 496 14.22 14.42 26.69
N ARG A 497 15.21 13.64 27.17
CA ARG A 497 16.65 13.95 27.07
C ARG A 497 17.38 12.82 26.35
N VAL A 498 17.15 12.65 25.06
CA VAL A 498 17.86 11.66 24.24
C VAL A 498 18.65 12.37 23.15
N GLY A 499 19.98 12.22 23.19
CA GLY A 499 20.88 12.73 22.15
C GLY A 499 21.27 11.62 21.17
N TYR A 500 21.00 11.82 19.88
CA TYR A 500 21.36 10.91 18.77
C TYR A 500 22.55 11.49 18.01
N TYR A 501 23.76 11.04 18.31
CA TYR A 501 24.99 11.60 17.73
C TYR A 501 25.51 10.80 16.53
N GLY A 502 25.30 9.48 16.49
CA GLY A 502 25.81 8.60 15.43
C GLY A 502 27.33 8.47 15.40
N ARG A 503 28.02 9.04 16.35
CA ARG A 503 29.48 9.04 16.55
C ARG A 503 29.78 9.28 18.02
N MET A 504 31.06 9.01 18.43
CA MET A 504 31.49 9.33 19.79
C MET A 504 31.23 10.79 20.11
N ALA A 505 30.64 11.04 21.28
CA ALA A 505 30.34 12.36 21.81
C ALA A 505 30.57 12.38 23.33
N PRO A 506 31.03 13.49 23.92
CA PRO A 506 31.12 13.65 25.38
C PRO A 506 29.73 13.44 26.00
N SER A 507 29.67 12.72 27.13
CA SER A 507 28.41 12.48 27.83
C SER A 507 28.60 12.52 29.33
N THR A 508 27.66 13.16 30.02
CA THR A 508 27.46 13.08 31.47
C THR A 508 26.10 12.45 31.81
N GLU A 509 25.36 12.01 30.79
CA GLU A 509 24.01 11.44 30.94
C GLU A 509 24.06 10.05 31.64
N PRO A 510 23.00 9.64 32.34
CA PRO A 510 22.96 8.37 33.04
C PRO A 510 23.17 7.13 32.17
N MET A 511 22.87 7.20 30.87
CA MET A 511 22.99 6.06 29.96
C MET A 511 23.68 6.43 28.65
N ILE A 512 24.52 5.50 28.16
CA ILE A 512 25.13 5.57 26.83
C ILE A 512 24.76 4.31 26.05
N ILE A 513 24.33 4.47 24.78
CA ILE A 513 24.11 3.37 23.84
C ILE A 513 25.09 3.50 22.69
N ALA A 514 25.91 2.45 22.49
CA ALA A 514 26.96 2.39 21.49
C ALA A 514 26.81 1.15 20.59
N ASN A 515 27.41 1.16 19.40
CA ASN A 515 27.62 -0.05 18.62
C ASN A 515 28.72 -0.91 19.25
N SER A 516 28.63 -2.23 19.18
CA SER A 516 29.66 -3.14 19.69
C SER A 516 31.05 -2.87 19.10
N THR A 517 31.13 -2.38 17.87
CA THR A 517 32.40 -1.97 17.24
C THR A 517 33.04 -0.73 17.88
N GLN A 518 32.28 0.06 18.62
CA GLN A 518 32.74 1.25 19.34
C GLN A 518 33.17 0.95 20.79
N GLN A 519 33.07 -0.32 21.23
CA GLN A 519 33.40 -0.71 22.61
C GLN A 519 34.79 -0.20 23.06
N PRO A 520 35.89 -0.39 22.29
CA PRO A 520 37.21 0.09 22.71
C PRO A 520 37.25 1.60 22.91
N GLU A 521 36.54 2.35 22.08
CA GLU A 521 36.49 3.82 22.16
C GLU A 521 35.66 4.28 23.36
N VAL A 522 34.55 3.61 23.68
CA VAL A 522 33.74 3.87 24.88
C VAL A 522 34.56 3.58 26.14
N GLU A 523 35.25 2.44 26.17
CA GLU A 523 36.09 2.07 27.31
C GLU A 523 37.24 3.04 27.52
N ALA A 524 37.89 3.53 26.47
CA ALA A 524 38.95 4.52 26.56
C ALA A 524 38.46 5.86 27.11
N ASN A 525 37.25 6.30 26.75
CA ASN A 525 36.74 7.61 27.13
C ASN A 525 35.93 7.63 28.45
N PHE A 526 35.30 6.49 28.83
CA PHE A 526 34.27 6.47 29.87
C PHE A 526 34.41 5.35 30.90
N ARG A 527 35.42 4.47 30.81
CA ARG A 527 35.56 3.26 31.63
C ARG A 527 35.41 3.51 33.13
N ASP A 528 35.96 4.59 33.62
CA ASP A 528 35.95 4.91 35.05
C ASP A 528 34.59 5.46 35.53
N MET A 529 33.79 5.97 34.61
CA MET A 529 32.51 6.60 34.90
C MET A 529 31.28 5.73 34.62
N TYR A 530 31.44 4.75 33.75
CA TYR A 530 30.32 3.92 33.29
C TYR A 530 30.64 2.42 33.43
N GLN A 531 29.59 1.62 33.61
CA GLN A 531 29.67 0.17 33.60
C GLN A 531 28.74 -0.38 32.51
N GLN A 532 29.18 -1.41 31.82
CA GLN A 532 28.37 -2.09 30.81
C GLN A 532 27.24 -2.89 31.49
N VAL A 533 26.02 -2.71 30.99
CA VAL A 533 24.85 -3.49 31.39
C VAL A 533 24.88 -4.78 30.61
N ARG A 534 24.84 -5.92 31.30
CA ARG A 534 24.85 -7.25 30.68
C ARG A 534 23.48 -7.60 30.10
N SER A 535 23.44 -8.11 28.89
CA SER A 535 22.25 -8.72 28.31
C SER A 535 21.99 -10.10 28.95
N LYS A 536 20.78 -10.61 28.79
CA LYS A 536 20.44 -11.98 29.22
C LYS A 536 21.20 -13.06 28.43
N GLU A 537 21.66 -12.74 27.24
CA GLU A 537 22.43 -13.62 26.36
C GLU A 537 23.90 -13.79 26.76
N GLY A 538 24.33 -13.16 27.84
CA GLY A 538 25.61 -13.43 28.51
C GLY A 538 26.81 -12.63 28.03
N ASP A 539 26.82 -12.08 26.84
CA ASP A 539 27.94 -11.31 26.27
C ASP A 539 27.81 -9.79 26.40
N GLY A 540 26.71 -9.33 26.99
CA GLY A 540 26.45 -7.91 27.24
C GLY A 540 26.03 -7.10 26.02
N ALA A 541 25.80 -7.71 24.86
CA ALA A 541 25.35 -7.04 23.66
C ALA A 541 23.90 -7.40 23.30
N PHE A 542 23.18 -6.45 22.73
CA PHE A 542 21.79 -6.58 22.30
C PHE A 542 21.74 -6.54 20.78
N GLU A 543 21.26 -7.60 20.15
CA GLU A 543 21.17 -7.63 18.70
C GLU A 543 20.06 -6.69 18.20
N LEU A 544 20.45 -5.68 17.42
CA LEU A 544 19.53 -4.75 16.77
C LEU A 544 18.99 -5.32 15.46
N ARG A 545 19.89 -5.81 14.62
CA ARG A 545 19.62 -6.46 13.33
C ARG A 545 20.82 -7.34 12.94
N PRO A 546 20.72 -8.19 11.91
CA PRO A 546 21.83 -9.05 11.50
C PRO A 546 23.14 -8.26 11.35
N GLY A 547 24.15 -8.68 12.12
CA GLY A 547 25.48 -8.07 12.12
C GLY A 547 25.60 -6.73 12.84
N VAL A 548 24.53 -6.21 13.46
CA VAL A 548 24.56 -4.95 14.24
C VAL A 548 24.13 -5.24 15.68
N ARG A 549 25.06 -5.03 16.60
CA ARG A 549 24.87 -5.27 18.04
C ARG A 549 25.11 -3.99 18.83
N LEU A 550 24.21 -3.67 19.76
CA LEU A 550 24.28 -2.49 20.62
C LEU A 550 24.74 -2.88 22.04
N LEU A 551 25.49 -1.97 22.65
CA LEU A 551 25.91 -2.04 24.03
C LEU A 551 25.22 -0.93 24.81
N LEU A 552 24.77 -1.25 26.04
CA LEU A 552 24.23 -0.29 26.98
C LEU A 552 25.21 -0.09 28.11
N TYR A 553 25.50 1.15 28.43
CA TYR A 553 26.33 1.54 29.58
C TYR A 553 25.51 2.39 30.53
N GLU A 554 25.59 2.07 31.82
CA GLU A 554 25.00 2.84 32.90
C GLU A 554 26.10 3.59 33.66
N ARG A 555 25.87 4.86 33.98
CA ARG A 555 26.78 5.66 34.81
C ARG A 555 26.84 5.09 36.23
N ARG A 556 28.01 4.89 36.76
CA ARG A 556 28.25 4.25 38.06
C ARG A 556 27.64 5.08 39.18
N LYS A 557 26.80 4.47 40.03
CA LYS A 557 26.06 5.13 41.12
C LYS A 557 26.98 5.46 42.31
N ASP A 558 28.02 4.66 42.52
CA ASP A 558 29.00 4.81 43.58
C ASP A 558 29.88 6.07 43.42
N LEU A 559 30.14 6.50 42.20
CA LEU A 559 30.93 7.69 41.89
C LEU A 559 30.09 8.96 41.82
N PHE A 560 28.81 8.84 41.55
CA PHE A 560 27.89 9.97 41.36
C PHE A 560 26.60 9.68 42.14
N PRO A 561 26.55 10.01 43.45
CA PRO A 561 25.32 9.85 44.23
C PRO A 561 24.19 10.63 43.58
N THR A 562 23.03 10.07 43.58
CA THR A 562 21.78 10.49 42.94
C THR A 562 21.56 11.99 43.08
N GLU A 563 21.46 12.72 41.96
CA GLU A 563 20.87 14.05 41.99
C GLU A 563 19.44 13.89 42.55
N ALA A 564 19.18 14.57 43.67
CA ALA A 564 17.85 14.59 44.25
C ALA A 564 16.83 15.06 43.16
N PRO A 565 15.65 14.45 43.06
CA PRO A 565 14.64 14.92 42.09
C PRO A 565 14.38 16.41 42.36
N PRO A 566 14.28 17.24 41.32
CA PRO A 566 14.00 18.66 41.49
C PRO A 566 12.74 18.79 42.33
N SER A 567 12.83 19.49 43.46
CA SER A 567 11.70 19.74 44.32
C SER A 567 10.59 20.41 43.52
N ILE A 568 9.51 19.72 43.32
CA ILE A 568 8.29 20.26 42.70
C ILE A 568 7.82 21.37 43.67
N LYS A 569 8.13 22.62 43.35
CA LYS A 569 7.44 23.75 43.96
C LYS A 569 5.97 23.63 43.50
N ARG A 570 5.10 23.37 44.47
CA ARG A 570 3.63 23.34 44.33
C ARG A 570 3.11 24.71 43.89
#